data_fae61c40ec475b104d5f632af11e717c
#
_entry.id   fae61c40ec475b104d5f632af11e717c
#
_cell.length_a   1.000
_cell.length_b   1.000
_cell.length_c   1.000
_cell.angle_alpha   90.00
_cell.angle_beta   90.00
_cell.angle_gamma   90.00
#
_symmetry.space_group_name_H-M   'P 1'
#
loop_
_entity.id
_entity.type
_entity.pdbx_description
1 polymer ?
#
loop_
_entity_poly.entity_id
_entity_poly.type
_entity_poly.pdbx_seq_one_letter_code
_entity_poly.pdbx_strand_id
1 'polypeptide(L)'
;MNIVLWIIQILLTLLFLFAGGTKLFLSEAALKQMAPPNSIVLPILLLRFIGLCEVLGALGLILPGITRIRRGLTPLAACGLLIIMIGAVVTTVMGLGAAAAITPLVAGVLCALVAYGRRDWR
;
A
#
# COMPACT_ATOMS: atom_id res chain seq x y z
N MET A 1 6.03 -21.50 -5.08
CA MET A 1 5.61 -20.12 -5.38
C MET A 1 4.42 -19.66 -4.54
N ASN A 2 3.43 -20.55 -4.32
CA ASN A 2 2.25 -20.19 -3.51
C ASN A 2 2.59 -19.73 -2.09
N ILE A 3 3.49 -20.44 -1.41
CA ILE A 3 3.92 -20.09 -0.05
C ILE A 3 4.60 -18.72 -0.04
N VAL A 4 5.47 -18.46 -1.02
CA VAL A 4 6.17 -17.18 -1.13
C VAL A 4 5.17 -16.04 -1.33
N LEU A 5 4.18 -16.22 -2.21
CA LEU A 5 3.14 -15.22 -2.44
C LEU A 5 2.32 -14.95 -1.19
N TRP A 6 1.96 -16.00 -0.42
CA TRP A 6 1.25 -15.82 0.84
C TRP A 6 2.06 -15.04 1.87
N ILE A 7 3.36 -15.31 1.97
CA ILE A 7 4.24 -14.55 2.87
C ILE A 7 4.25 -13.08 2.45
N ILE A 8 4.41 -12.80 1.16
CA ILE A 8 4.39 -11.43 0.64
C ILE A 8 3.05 -10.77 0.92
N GLN A 9 1.93 -11.46 0.67
CA GLN A 9 0.60 -10.94 0.91
C GLN A 9 0.39 -10.58 2.37
N ILE A 10 0.83 -11.43 3.31
CA ILE A 10 0.71 -11.17 4.74
C ILE A 10 1.56 -9.96 5.14
N LEU A 11 2.80 -9.89 4.68
CA LEU A 11 3.68 -8.76 4.99
C LEU A 11 3.13 -7.45 4.45
N LEU A 12 2.64 -7.45 3.21
CA LEU A 12 2.03 -6.25 2.62
C LEU A 12 0.75 -5.86 3.35
N THR A 13 -0.06 -6.83 3.76
CA THR A 13 -1.29 -6.56 4.52
C THR A 13 -0.96 -5.84 5.82
N LEU A 14 0.01 -6.33 6.58
CA LEU A 14 0.43 -5.69 7.82
C LEU A 14 0.98 -4.29 7.58
N LEU A 15 1.81 -4.13 6.56
CA LEU A 15 2.40 -2.84 6.21
C LEU A 15 1.32 -1.82 5.86
N PHE A 16 0.38 -2.19 4.97
CA PHE A 16 -0.64 -1.26 4.50
C PHE A 16 -1.74 -1.02 5.54
N LEU A 17 -2.04 -1.99 6.40
CA LEU A 17 -2.95 -1.76 7.52
C LEU A 17 -2.37 -0.72 8.48
N PHE A 18 -1.09 -0.84 8.78
CA PHE A 18 -0.41 0.13 9.63
C PHE A 18 -0.38 1.51 8.97
N ALA A 19 0.08 1.59 7.73
CA ALA A 19 0.21 2.86 7.01
C ALA A 19 -1.15 3.52 6.78
N GLY A 20 -2.13 2.74 6.32
CA GLY A 20 -3.48 3.25 6.08
C GLY A 20 -4.18 3.63 7.36
N GLY A 21 -4.03 2.81 8.41
CA GLY A 21 -4.62 3.09 9.71
C GLY A 21 -4.10 4.40 10.32
N THR A 22 -2.80 4.65 10.24
CA THR A 22 -2.24 5.90 10.74
C THR A 22 -2.80 7.10 9.98
N LYS A 23 -2.97 6.99 8.66
CA LYS A 23 -3.55 8.08 7.86
C LYS A 23 -5.02 8.33 8.17
N LEU A 24 -5.75 7.29 8.59
CA LEU A 24 -7.17 7.42 8.91
C LEU A 24 -7.43 7.91 10.34
N PHE A 25 -6.63 7.46 11.31
CA PHE A 25 -6.93 7.65 12.73
C PHE A 25 -6.12 8.74 13.39
N LEU A 26 -4.92 9.06 12.91
CA LEU A 26 -4.12 10.12 13.49
C LEU A 26 -4.65 11.50 13.10
N SER A 27 -4.46 12.48 14.00
CA SER A 27 -4.79 13.87 13.70
C SER A 27 -3.87 14.42 12.62
N GLU A 28 -4.31 15.50 11.96
CA GLU A 28 -3.48 16.20 10.98
C GLU A 28 -2.15 16.64 11.57
N ALA A 29 -2.17 17.17 12.81
CA ALA A 29 -0.95 17.61 13.49
C ALA A 29 0.01 16.44 13.73
N ALA A 30 -0.50 15.27 14.16
CA ALA A 30 0.32 14.10 14.39
C ALA A 30 0.95 13.60 13.07
N LEU A 31 0.18 13.60 11.99
CA LEU A 31 0.69 13.19 10.68
C LEU A 31 1.81 14.13 10.19
N LYS A 32 1.63 15.43 10.40
CA LYS A 32 2.67 16.42 10.04
C LYS A 32 3.94 16.23 10.86
N GLN A 33 3.81 15.90 12.14
CA GLN A 33 4.98 15.64 13.00
C GLN A 33 5.74 14.38 12.59
N MET A 34 5.03 13.37 12.10
CA MET A 34 5.65 12.13 11.63
C MET A 34 6.35 12.30 10.28
N ALA A 35 5.94 13.26 9.48
CA ALA A 35 6.51 13.49 8.16
C ALA A 35 7.93 14.03 8.29
N PRO A 36 8.91 13.50 7.52
CA PRO A 36 10.25 14.04 7.53
C PRO A 36 10.29 15.51 7.06
N PRO A 37 11.28 16.29 7.50
CA PRO A 37 11.50 17.62 6.94
C PRO A 37 11.65 17.55 5.43
N ASN A 38 11.16 18.53 4.69
CA ASN A 38 11.20 18.60 3.23
C ASN A 38 10.27 17.64 2.52
N SER A 39 9.46 16.84 3.24
CA SER A 39 8.45 16.02 2.58
C SER A 39 7.35 16.88 1.96
N ILE A 40 6.77 16.40 0.86
CA ILE A 40 5.64 17.09 0.23
C ILE A 40 4.43 16.95 1.13
N VAL A 41 3.80 18.08 1.46
CA VAL A 41 2.59 18.11 2.29
C VAL A 41 1.38 17.91 1.39
N LEU A 42 0.65 16.82 1.62
CA LEU A 42 -0.59 16.55 0.91
C LEU A 42 -1.78 17.06 1.73
N PRO A 43 -2.88 17.47 1.05
CA PRO A 43 -4.11 17.83 1.77
C PRO A 43 -4.60 16.68 2.65
N ILE A 44 -5.15 17.02 3.82
CA ILE A 44 -5.61 16.00 4.78
C ILE A 44 -6.68 15.08 4.17
N LEU A 45 -7.58 15.64 3.35
CA LEU A 45 -8.61 14.83 2.70
C LEU A 45 -8.00 13.79 1.76
N LEU A 46 -6.95 14.17 1.03
CA LEU A 46 -6.24 13.24 0.15
C LEU A 46 -5.55 12.15 0.95
N LEU A 47 -4.89 12.50 2.06
CA LEU A 47 -4.25 11.52 2.94
C LEU A 47 -5.26 10.54 3.52
N ARG A 48 -6.44 11.02 3.95
CA ARG A 48 -7.51 10.16 4.45
C ARG A 48 -8.01 9.21 3.37
N PHE A 49 -8.19 9.72 2.15
CA PHE A 49 -8.61 8.90 1.01
C PHE A 49 -7.59 7.81 0.68
N ILE A 50 -6.31 8.18 0.62
CA ILE A 50 -5.23 7.23 0.37
C ILE A 50 -5.19 6.18 1.48
N GLY A 51 -5.32 6.59 2.74
CA GLY A 51 -5.34 5.67 3.87
C GLY A 51 -6.48 4.68 3.79
N LEU A 52 -7.68 5.13 3.42
CA LEU A 52 -8.83 4.26 3.21
C LEU A 52 -8.56 3.24 2.10
N CYS A 53 -8.01 3.68 0.97
CA CYS A 53 -7.66 2.80 -0.13
C CYS A 53 -6.60 1.77 0.29
N GLU A 54 -5.62 2.18 1.07
CA GLU A 54 -4.59 1.27 1.57
C GLU A 54 -5.16 0.20 2.50
N VAL A 55 -6.05 0.56 3.41
CA VAL A 55 -6.71 -0.41 4.31
C VAL A 55 -7.58 -1.37 3.51
N LEU A 56 -8.39 -0.86 2.60
CA LEU A 56 -9.23 -1.70 1.74
C LEU A 56 -8.38 -2.62 0.86
N GLY A 57 -7.28 -2.10 0.31
CA GLY A 57 -6.35 -2.90 -0.47
C GLY A 57 -5.67 -3.98 0.36
N ALA A 58 -5.29 -3.65 1.59
CA ALA A 58 -4.68 -4.63 2.50
C ALA A 58 -5.63 -5.78 2.80
N LEU A 59 -6.90 -5.48 3.08
CA LEU A 59 -7.91 -6.51 3.29
C LEU A 59 -8.13 -7.33 2.01
N GLY A 60 -8.11 -6.69 0.86
CA GLY A 60 -8.24 -7.36 -0.44
C GLY A 60 -7.06 -8.25 -0.79
N LEU A 61 -5.90 -8.03 -0.18
CA LEU A 61 -4.74 -8.89 -0.40
C LEU A 61 -4.88 -10.26 0.28
N ILE A 62 -5.60 -10.33 1.38
CA ILE A 62 -5.60 -11.54 2.21
C ILE A 62 -6.98 -12.19 2.34
N LEU A 63 -8.05 -11.41 2.54
CA LEU A 63 -9.37 -11.97 2.83
C LEU A 63 -9.93 -12.83 1.69
N PRO A 64 -9.87 -12.43 0.41
CA PRO A 64 -10.41 -13.28 -0.65
C PRO A 64 -9.74 -14.64 -0.73
N GLY A 65 -8.44 -14.72 -0.47
CA GLY A 65 -7.71 -15.98 -0.45
C GLY A 65 -8.07 -16.87 0.73
N ILE A 66 -8.25 -16.30 1.92
CA ILE A 66 -8.61 -17.03 3.13
C ILE A 66 -10.04 -17.56 3.02
N THR A 67 -10.97 -16.71 2.60
CA THR A 67 -12.39 -17.07 2.51
C THR A 67 -12.73 -17.85 1.23
N ARG A 68 -11.83 -17.78 0.24
CA ARG A 68 -12.04 -18.33 -1.10
C ARG A 68 -13.25 -17.74 -1.82
N ILE A 69 -13.67 -16.55 -1.42
CA ILE A 69 -14.75 -15.79 -2.05
C ILE A 69 -14.12 -14.67 -2.86
N ARG A 70 -14.44 -14.60 -4.16
CA ARG A 70 -13.98 -13.53 -5.06
C ARG A 70 -12.45 -13.34 -5.00
N ARG A 71 -11.71 -14.43 -5.13
CA ARG A 71 -10.23 -14.39 -5.09
C ARG A 71 -9.63 -13.45 -6.13
N GLY A 72 -10.37 -13.14 -7.18
CA GLY A 72 -9.94 -12.14 -8.18
C GLY A 72 -9.73 -10.75 -7.60
N LEU A 73 -10.27 -10.46 -6.41
CA LEU A 73 -10.02 -9.18 -5.74
C LEU A 73 -8.57 -9.02 -5.28
N THR A 74 -7.85 -10.12 -5.01
CA THR A 74 -6.45 -10.04 -4.58
C THR A 74 -5.54 -9.41 -5.63
N PRO A 75 -5.49 -9.89 -6.90
CA PRO A 75 -4.69 -9.21 -7.89
C PRO A 75 -5.20 -7.80 -8.20
N LEU A 76 -6.51 -7.57 -8.13
CA LEU A 76 -7.07 -6.23 -8.31
C LEU A 76 -6.61 -5.28 -7.20
N ALA A 77 -6.65 -5.72 -5.94
CA ALA A 77 -6.17 -4.94 -4.81
C ALA A 77 -4.67 -4.64 -4.95
N ALA A 78 -3.88 -5.62 -5.35
CA ALA A 78 -2.46 -5.44 -5.57
C ALA A 78 -2.18 -4.40 -6.66
N CYS A 79 -2.95 -4.41 -7.73
CA CYS A 79 -2.83 -3.40 -8.79
C CYS A 79 -3.17 -2.00 -8.27
N GLY A 80 -4.23 -1.87 -7.48
CA GLY A 80 -4.60 -0.59 -6.88
C GLY A 80 -3.52 -0.05 -5.93
N LEU A 81 -2.98 -0.91 -5.08
CA LEU A 81 -1.89 -0.54 -4.18
C LEU A 81 -0.61 -0.19 -4.96
N LEU A 82 -0.34 -0.87 -6.07
CA LEU A 82 0.78 -0.55 -6.94
C LEU A 82 0.67 0.87 -7.49
N ILE A 83 -0.51 1.27 -7.94
CA ILE A 83 -0.76 2.62 -8.44
C ILE A 83 -0.48 3.65 -7.34
N ILE A 84 -0.96 3.38 -6.11
CA ILE A 84 -0.70 4.25 -4.95
C ILE A 84 0.81 4.36 -4.68
N MET A 85 1.52 3.23 -4.76
CA MET A 85 2.97 3.22 -4.52
C MET A 85 3.75 3.96 -5.61
N ILE A 86 3.31 3.90 -6.86
CA ILE A 86 3.91 4.70 -7.93
C ILE A 86 3.78 6.19 -7.59
N GLY A 87 2.60 6.63 -7.17
CA GLY A 87 2.40 8.00 -6.71
C GLY A 87 3.29 8.36 -5.51
N ALA A 88 3.42 7.44 -4.55
CA ALA A 88 4.28 7.64 -3.38
C ALA A 88 5.75 7.76 -3.76
N VAL A 89 6.23 6.96 -4.71
CA VAL A 89 7.61 7.06 -5.22
C VAL A 89 7.84 8.43 -5.84
N VAL A 90 6.93 8.87 -6.71
CA VAL A 90 7.06 10.17 -7.38
C VAL A 90 7.12 11.31 -6.36
N THR A 91 6.17 11.36 -5.41
CA THR A 91 6.15 12.43 -4.41
C THR A 91 7.36 12.40 -3.49
N THR A 92 7.83 11.20 -3.13
CA THR A 92 8.99 11.04 -2.27
C THR A 92 10.27 11.49 -2.96
N VAL A 93 10.46 11.11 -4.23
CA VAL A 93 11.62 11.55 -5.01
C VAL A 93 11.63 13.08 -5.13
N MET A 94 10.48 13.69 -5.38
CA MET A 94 10.39 15.14 -5.52
C MET A 94 10.69 15.89 -4.21
N GLY A 95 10.29 15.33 -3.06
CA GLY A 95 10.46 15.99 -1.76
C GLY A 95 11.72 15.58 -1.01
N LEU A 96 11.99 14.27 -0.94
CA LEU A 96 13.03 13.70 -0.06
C LEU A 96 14.22 13.13 -0.84
N GLY A 97 14.10 12.94 -2.15
CA GLY A 97 15.14 12.36 -2.98
C GLY A 97 14.97 10.84 -3.19
N ALA A 98 15.83 10.29 -4.05
CA ALA A 98 15.71 8.90 -4.52
C ALA A 98 15.90 7.88 -3.39
N ALA A 99 16.79 8.15 -2.42
CA ALA A 99 17.06 7.20 -1.34
C ALA A 99 15.82 6.92 -0.49
N ALA A 100 15.02 7.97 -0.19
CA ALA A 100 13.81 7.81 0.61
C ALA A 100 12.69 7.10 -0.15
N ALA A 101 12.75 7.04 -1.47
CA ALA A 101 11.76 6.37 -2.31
C ALA A 101 11.93 4.85 -2.33
N ILE A 102 13.00 4.29 -1.75
CA ILE A 102 13.23 2.85 -1.74
C ILE A 102 12.10 2.10 -1.06
N THR A 103 11.59 2.60 0.08
CA THR A 103 10.52 1.94 0.83
C THR A 103 9.24 1.78 0.00
N PRO A 104 8.64 2.85 -0.58
CA PRO A 104 7.47 2.67 -1.42
C PRO A 104 7.78 1.91 -2.71
N LEU A 105 8.99 2.02 -3.24
CA LEU A 105 9.41 1.28 -4.42
C LEU A 105 9.40 -0.23 -4.14
N VAL A 106 9.97 -0.67 -3.01
CA VAL A 106 9.98 -2.08 -2.61
C VAL A 106 8.55 -2.58 -2.43
N ALA A 107 7.71 -1.82 -1.72
CA ALA A 107 6.31 -2.18 -1.54
C ALA A 107 5.59 -2.29 -2.88
N GLY A 108 5.85 -1.38 -3.83
CA GLY A 108 5.27 -1.42 -5.16
C GLY A 108 5.70 -2.66 -5.95
N VAL A 109 6.98 -3.01 -5.89
CA VAL A 109 7.50 -4.23 -6.54
C VAL A 109 6.82 -5.47 -5.97
N LEU A 110 6.67 -5.55 -4.65
CA LEU A 110 5.99 -6.69 -4.01
C LEU A 110 4.52 -6.75 -4.41
N CYS A 111 3.84 -5.60 -4.52
CA CYS A 111 2.46 -5.55 -5.03
C CYS A 111 2.38 -6.06 -6.47
N ALA A 112 3.34 -5.69 -7.31
CA ALA A 112 3.39 -6.16 -8.70
C ALA A 112 3.59 -7.68 -8.76
N LEU A 113 4.43 -8.23 -7.90
CA LEU A 113 4.64 -9.67 -7.81
C LEU A 113 3.37 -10.40 -7.40
N VAL A 114 2.61 -9.87 -6.44
CA VAL A 114 1.33 -10.46 -6.03
C VAL A 114 0.33 -10.37 -7.17
N ALA A 115 0.21 -9.22 -7.83
CA ALA A 115 -0.72 -9.05 -8.94
C ALA A 115 -0.42 -10.05 -10.06
N TYR A 116 0.84 -10.22 -10.40
CA TYR A 116 1.27 -11.17 -11.42
C TYR A 116 1.04 -12.63 -10.98
N GLY A 117 1.49 -12.96 -9.76
CA GLY A 117 1.42 -14.33 -9.25
C GLY A 117 0.01 -14.79 -8.95
N ARG A 118 -0.92 -13.88 -8.71
CA ARG A 118 -2.33 -14.18 -8.42
C ARG A 118 -3.27 -13.81 -9.56
N ARG A 119 -2.74 -13.50 -10.74
CA ARG A 119 -3.56 -13.09 -11.89
C ARG A 119 -4.63 -14.11 -12.28
N ASP A 120 -4.41 -15.38 -11.97
CA ASP A 120 -5.35 -16.45 -12.29
C ASP A 120 -6.43 -16.66 -11.23
N TRP A 121 -6.36 -15.94 -10.12
CA TRP A 121 -7.38 -16.01 -9.08
C TRP A 121 -8.70 -15.40 -9.56
N ARG A 122 -9.78 -16.12 -9.29
CA ARG A 122 -11.12 -15.70 -9.68
C ARG A 122 -12.13 -15.89 -8.55
#